data_71ee5fa077eec01be1309b84222a9a70
#
_entry.id   71ee5fa077eec01be1309b84222a9a70
#
_cell.length_a   1.000
_cell.length_b   1.000
_cell.length_c   1.000
_cell.angle_alpha   90.00
_cell.angle_beta   90.00
_cell.angle_gamma   90.00
#
_symmetry.space_group_name_H-M   'P 1'
#
loop_
_entity.id
_entity.type
_entity.pdbx_description
1 polymer ?
#
loop_
_entity_poly.entity_id
_entity_poly.type
_entity_poly.pdbx_seq_one_letter_code
_entity_poly.pdbx_strand_id
1 'polypeptide(L)'
;MAEIKNSESDMSTQQKAELDKEKRKEEKKEAKRAKRQHYRELNEPPKLTVLEEVGNAVTHGIGAGLAIAGFVLLLLKSDTGLKVMASCFYGISLILMFLMSCLYHSYKSGLAVKRLWRRFD
;
A
#
# COMPACT_ATOMS: atom_id res chain seq x y z
N MET A 1 -51.34 -40.44 3.51
CA MET A 1 -49.97 -41.01 3.55
C MET A 1 -49.05 -40.51 2.42
N ALA A 2 -49.55 -40.08 1.27
CA ALA A 2 -48.74 -39.54 0.16
C ALA A 2 -48.22 -38.09 0.40
N GLU A 3 -48.96 -37.23 1.06
CA GLU A 3 -48.59 -35.83 1.35
C GLU A 3 -47.42 -35.71 2.32
N ILE A 4 -47.32 -36.58 3.33
CA ILE A 4 -46.22 -36.55 4.30
C ILE A 4 -44.87 -36.92 3.66
N LYS A 5 -44.84 -37.89 2.75
CA LYS A 5 -43.64 -38.28 2.02
C LYS A 5 -43.13 -37.20 1.07
N ASN A 6 -44.03 -36.40 0.51
CA ASN A 6 -43.65 -35.31 -0.40
C ASN A 6 -43.02 -34.13 0.37
N SER A 7 -43.51 -33.84 1.58
CA SER A 7 -42.97 -32.80 2.47
C SER A 7 -41.57 -33.13 3.01
N GLU A 8 -41.27 -34.38 3.35
CA GLU A 8 -39.94 -34.82 3.79
C GLU A 8 -38.92 -34.84 2.64
N SER A 9 -39.31 -35.16 1.41
CA SER A 9 -38.44 -35.10 0.26
C SER A 9 -38.11 -33.67 -0.15
N ASP A 10 -39.04 -32.74 -0.05
CA ASP A 10 -38.82 -31.30 -0.30
C ASP A 10 -37.92 -30.66 0.78
N MET A 11 -38.10 -31.02 2.04
CA MET A 11 -37.25 -30.57 3.13
C MET A 11 -35.77 -31.02 2.97
N SER A 12 -35.56 -32.26 2.55
CA SER A 12 -34.22 -32.79 2.27
C SER A 12 -33.56 -32.12 1.06
N THR A 13 -34.35 -31.77 0.05
CA THR A 13 -33.86 -31.08 -1.16
C THR A 13 -33.49 -29.63 -0.86
N GLN A 14 -34.26 -28.94 -0.04
CA GLN A 14 -33.94 -27.57 0.43
C GLN A 14 -32.69 -27.51 1.30
N GLN A 15 -32.51 -28.45 2.21
CA GLN A 15 -31.30 -28.54 3.05
C GLN A 15 -30.06 -28.81 2.19
N LYS A 16 -30.13 -29.66 1.17
CA LYS A 16 -29.01 -29.87 0.24
C LYS A 16 -28.68 -28.61 -0.56
N ALA A 17 -29.69 -27.87 -1.02
CA ALA A 17 -29.52 -26.65 -1.77
C ALA A 17 -28.89 -25.52 -0.90
N GLU A 18 -29.23 -25.45 0.39
CA GLU A 18 -28.59 -24.51 1.33
C GLU A 18 -27.14 -24.88 1.61
N LEU A 19 -26.86 -26.15 1.84
CA LEU A 19 -25.50 -26.64 2.06
C LEU A 19 -24.61 -26.38 0.83
N ASP A 20 -25.13 -26.58 -0.36
CA ASP A 20 -24.40 -26.24 -1.61
C ASP A 20 -24.15 -24.74 -1.76
N LYS A 21 -25.10 -23.91 -1.36
CA LYS A 21 -24.92 -22.45 -1.35
C LYS A 21 -23.84 -22.02 -0.33
N GLU A 22 -23.81 -22.64 0.84
CA GLU A 22 -22.78 -22.38 1.85
C GLU A 22 -21.40 -22.81 1.36
N LYS A 23 -21.27 -24.01 0.82
CA LYS A 23 -20.02 -24.51 0.22
C LYS A 23 -19.49 -23.56 -0.87
N ARG A 24 -20.35 -23.14 -1.79
CA ARG A 24 -19.98 -22.16 -2.84
C ARG A 24 -19.58 -20.80 -2.27
N LYS A 25 -20.15 -20.36 -1.14
CA LYS A 25 -19.74 -19.12 -0.46
C LYS A 25 -18.35 -19.26 0.17
N GLU A 26 -18.09 -20.40 0.83
CA GLU A 26 -16.79 -20.68 1.41
C GLU A 26 -15.70 -20.82 0.33
N GLU A 27 -15.94 -21.56 -0.73
CA GLU A 27 -15.01 -21.66 -1.88
C GLU A 27 -14.69 -20.28 -2.49
N LYS A 28 -15.71 -19.42 -2.65
CA LYS A 28 -15.48 -18.04 -3.11
C LYS A 28 -14.68 -17.21 -2.13
N LYS A 29 -14.87 -17.40 -0.82
CA LYS A 29 -14.06 -16.71 0.22
C LYS A 29 -12.62 -17.20 0.20
N GLU A 30 -12.41 -18.51 0.09
CA GLU A 30 -11.08 -19.10 0.01
C GLU A 30 -10.34 -18.67 -1.26
N ALA A 31 -10.99 -18.72 -2.41
CA ALA A 31 -10.43 -18.24 -3.67
C ALA A 31 -10.06 -16.73 -3.59
N LYS A 32 -10.88 -15.92 -2.92
CA LYS A 32 -10.59 -14.49 -2.69
C LYS A 32 -9.42 -14.29 -1.72
N ARG A 33 -9.31 -15.13 -0.68
CA ARG A 33 -8.18 -15.11 0.26
C ARG A 33 -6.88 -15.53 -0.44
N ALA A 34 -6.91 -16.62 -1.21
CA ALA A 34 -5.77 -17.09 -1.99
C ALA A 34 -5.27 -16.04 -2.99
N LYS A 35 -6.19 -15.39 -3.75
CA LYS A 35 -5.83 -14.28 -4.63
C LYS A 35 -5.21 -13.10 -3.90
N ARG A 36 -5.71 -12.76 -2.71
CA ARG A 36 -5.14 -11.69 -1.89
C ARG A 36 -3.76 -12.04 -1.32
N GLN A 37 -3.54 -13.31 -0.95
CA GLN A 37 -2.23 -13.77 -0.49
C GLN A 37 -1.23 -13.73 -1.63
N HIS A 38 -1.58 -14.31 -2.79
CA HIS A 38 -0.74 -14.27 -3.97
C HIS A 38 -0.37 -12.82 -4.40
N TYR A 39 -1.36 -11.91 -4.38
CA TYR A 39 -1.10 -10.50 -4.65
C TYR A 39 -0.17 -9.85 -3.60
N ARG A 40 -0.26 -10.26 -2.34
CA ARG A 40 0.65 -9.79 -1.28
C ARG A 40 2.07 -10.30 -1.48
N GLU A 41 2.23 -11.57 -1.82
CA GLU A 41 3.53 -12.21 -2.10
C GLU A 41 4.23 -11.56 -3.29
N LEU A 42 3.50 -11.33 -4.38
CA LEU A 42 4.03 -10.64 -5.56
C LEU A 42 4.44 -9.19 -5.28
N ASN A 43 3.78 -8.53 -4.32
CA ASN A 43 4.03 -7.14 -3.96
C ASN A 43 4.77 -7.00 -2.62
N GLU A 44 5.40 -8.06 -2.10
CA GLU A 44 6.29 -7.91 -0.95
C GLU A 44 7.47 -7.00 -1.32
N PRO A 45 7.78 -6.01 -0.49
CA PRO A 45 8.95 -5.17 -0.71
C PRO A 45 10.21 -6.04 -0.66
N PRO A 46 11.23 -5.76 -1.48
CA PRO A 46 12.50 -6.46 -1.43
C PRO A 46 13.05 -6.42 0.00
N LYS A 47 13.54 -7.57 0.46
CA LYS A 47 14.16 -7.68 1.79
C LYS A 47 15.57 -7.06 1.70
N LEU A 48 15.63 -5.76 1.91
CA LEU A 48 16.89 -5.05 2.05
C LEU A 48 17.57 -5.44 3.38
N THR A 49 18.88 -5.46 3.38
CA THR A 49 19.64 -5.60 4.62
C THR A 49 19.45 -4.36 5.49
N VAL A 50 19.58 -4.51 6.80
CA VAL A 50 19.46 -3.36 7.74
C VAL A 50 20.44 -2.24 7.37
N LEU A 51 21.62 -2.60 6.88
CA LEU A 51 22.64 -1.65 6.48
C LEU A 51 22.22 -0.84 5.24
N GLU A 52 21.59 -1.47 4.27
CA GLU A 52 21.05 -0.82 3.09
C GLU A 52 19.87 0.11 3.45
N GLU A 53 18.98 -0.33 4.34
CA GLU A 53 17.87 0.51 4.80
C GLU A 53 18.36 1.75 5.56
N VAL A 54 19.34 1.58 6.45
CA VAL A 54 19.94 2.70 7.18
C VAL A 54 20.71 3.62 6.23
N GLY A 55 21.48 3.07 5.30
CA GLY A 55 22.20 3.85 4.28
C GLY A 55 21.24 4.70 3.45
N ASN A 56 20.17 4.12 2.96
CA ASN A 56 19.14 4.84 2.20
C ASN A 56 18.45 5.92 3.06
N ALA A 57 18.06 5.60 4.28
CA ALA A 57 17.44 6.58 5.17
C ALA A 57 18.36 7.79 5.44
N VAL A 58 19.67 7.56 5.70
CA VAL A 58 20.65 8.61 5.95
C VAL A 58 20.89 9.46 4.69
N THR A 59 21.12 8.85 3.54
CA THR A 59 21.36 9.58 2.29
C THR A 59 20.17 10.43 1.86
N HIS A 60 18.95 9.89 1.98
CA HIS A 60 17.72 10.63 1.69
C HIS A 60 17.44 11.72 2.74
N GLY A 61 17.79 11.49 4.01
CA GLY A 61 17.74 12.52 5.06
C GLY A 61 18.66 13.70 4.77
N ILE A 62 19.90 13.43 4.36
CA ILE A 62 20.83 14.47 3.89
C ILE A 62 20.28 15.17 2.64
N GLY A 63 19.75 14.41 1.67
CA GLY A 63 19.11 14.95 0.48
C GLY A 63 17.96 15.90 0.81
N ALA A 64 17.13 15.59 1.80
CA ALA A 64 16.05 16.47 2.27
C ALA A 64 16.62 17.80 2.84
N GLY A 65 17.69 17.74 3.62
CA GLY A 65 18.37 18.94 4.13
C GLY A 65 18.92 19.82 3.00
N LEU A 66 19.58 19.22 2.01
CA LEU A 66 20.07 19.93 0.82
C LEU A 66 18.93 20.50 -0.03
N ALA A 67 17.81 19.78 -0.14
CA ALA A 67 16.62 20.26 -0.85
C ALA A 67 16.02 21.51 -0.19
N ILE A 68 15.97 21.55 1.14
CA ILE A 68 15.53 22.74 1.89
C ILE A 68 16.47 23.92 1.62
N ALA A 69 17.78 23.72 1.73
CA ALA A 69 18.76 24.78 1.46
C ALA A 69 18.67 25.27 0.00
N GLY A 70 18.57 24.36 -0.97
CA GLY A 70 18.38 24.69 -2.38
C GLY A 70 17.06 25.45 -2.65
N PHE A 71 15.98 25.06 -1.98
CA PHE A 71 14.69 25.76 -2.08
C PHE A 71 14.77 27.21 -1.59
N VAL A 72 15.41 27.44 -0.44
CA VAL A 72 15.65 28.80 0.08
C VAL A 72 16.46 29.64 -0.91
N LEU A 73 17.53 29.07 -1.48
CA LEU A 73 18.35 29.76 -2.47
C LEU A 73 17.59 30.09 -3.75
N LEU A 74 16.72 29.18 -4.21
CA LEU A 74 15.86 29.42 -5.37
C LEU A 74 14.88 30.56 -5.10
N LEU A 75 14.27 30.62 -3.92
CA LEU A 75 13.38 31.70 -3.54
C LEU A 75 14.10 33.04 -3.48
N LEU A 76 15.29 33.09 -2.89
CA LEU A 76 16.09 34.31 -2.83
C LEU A 76 16.50 34.85 -4.19
N LYS A 77 16.66 33.96 -5.18
CA LYS A 77 16.99 34.33 -6.57
C LYS A 77 15.78 34.55 -7.47
N SER A 78 14.57 34.32 -6.97
CA SER A 78 13.35 34.51 -7.73
C SER A 78 12.94 35.98 -7.73
N ASP A 79 13.04 36.63 -8.88
CA ASP A 79 12.76 38.04 -9.10
C ASP A 79 11.37 38.31 -9.70
N THR A 80 10.65 37.27 -10.10
CA THR A 80 9.29 37.36 -10.69
C THR A 80 8.33 36.38 -10.02
N GLY A 81 7.05 36.72 -9.98
CA GLY A 81 6.01 35.86 -9.38
C GLY A 81 5.97 34.47 -10.02
N LEU A 82 6.20 34.35 -11.32
CA LEU A 82 6.27 33.05 -12.00
C LEU A 82 7.43 32.20 -11.52
N LYS A 83 8.62 32.79 -11.32
CA LYS A 83 9.79 32.09 -10.79
C LYS A 83 9.56 31.66 -9.34
N VAL A 84 8.93 32.51 -8.50
CA VAL A 84 8.56 32.15 -7.14
C VAL A 84 7.62 30.94 -7.13
N MET A 85 6.56 30.96 -7.94
CA MET A 85 5.64 29.83 -8.06
C MET A 85 6.37 28.54 -8.48
N ALA A 86 7.19 28.62 -9.55
CA ALA A 86 7.94 27.46 -10.02
C ALA A 86 8.90 26.92 -8.95
N SER A 87 9.61 27.81 -8.25
CA SER A 87 10.50 27.43 -7.15
C SER A 87 9.76 26.75 -6.00
N CYS A 88 8.56 27.24 -5.65
CA CYS A 88 7.72 26.62 -4.62
C CYS A 88 7.30 25.21 -5.04
N PHE A 89 6.74 25.02 -6.24
CA PHE A 89 6.34 23.69 -6.71
C PHE A 89 7.52 22.72 -6.75
N TYR A 90 8.63 23.15 -7.33
CA TYR A 90 9.84 22.31 -7.43
C TYR A 90 10.41 21.98 -6.05
N GLY A 91 10.65 22.98 -5.21
CA GLY A 91 11.26 22.80 -3.90
C GLY A 91 10.43 21.96 -2.95
N ILE A 92 9.12 22.22 -2.88
CA ILE A 92 8.20 21.42 -2.04
C ILE A 92 8.15 19.97 -2.54
N SER A 93 8.04 19.75 -3.84
CA SER A 93 8.01 18.39 -4.42
C SER A 93 9.29 17.63 -4.12
N LEU A 94 10.45 18.29 -4.24
CA LEU A 94 11.75 17.69 -3.97
C LEU A 94 11.91 17.32 -2.49
N ILE A 95 11.53 18.22 -1.58
CA ILE A 95 11.56 17.97 -0.15
C ILE A 95 10.65 16.80 0.22
N LEU A 96 9.42 16.78 -0.29
CA LEU A 96 8.47 15.70 -0.05
C LEU A 96 9.01 14.36 -0.54
N MET A 97 9.58 14.31 -1.74
CA MET A 97 10.18 13.09 -2.29
C MET A 97 11.26 12.52 -1.36
N PHE A 98 12.21 13.33 -0.95
CA PHE A 98 13.29 12.87 -0.06
C PHE A 98 12.77 12.49 1.34
N LEU A 99 11.82 13.24 1.89
CA LEU A 99 11.22 12.91 3.19
C LEU A 99 10.44 11.59 3.13
N MET A 100 9.63 11.37 2.09
CA MET A 100 8.87 10.13 1.92
C MET A 100 9.79 8.92 1.80
N SER A 101 10.87 9.04 1.02
CA SER A 101 11.86 7.98 0.88
C SER A 101 12.61 7.73 2.19
N CYS A 102 13.05 8.78 2.87
CA CYS A 102 13.68 8.67 4.19
C CYS A 102 12.77 7.94 5.20
N LEU A 103 11.49 8.32 5.28
CA LEU A 103 10.52 7.68 6.15
C LEU A 103 10.28 6.21 5.76
N TYR A 104 10.18 5.92 4.46
CA TYR A 104 10.03 4.56 3.98
C TYR A 104 11.16 3.65 4.47
N HIS A 105 12.41 4.08 4.33
CA HIS A 105 13.58 3.31 4.75
C HIS A 105 13.81 3.31 6.27
N SER A 106 13.27 4.29 6.99
CA SER A 106 13.34 4.34 8.47
C SER A 106 12.37 3.37 9.16
N TYR A 107 11.32 2.92 8.49
CA TYR A 107 10.37 1.98 9.08
C TYR A 107 10.84 0.54 9.00
N LYS A 108 10.69 -0.19 10.11
CA LYS A 108 11.02 -1.62 10.20
C LYS A 108 10.23 -2.45 9.17
N SER A 109 10.93 -3.36 8.50
CA SER A 109 10.33 -4.29 7.53
C SER A 109 9.14 -5.05 8.12
N GLY A 110 8.07 -5.21 7.34
CA GLY A 110 6.87 -5.97 7.75
C GLY A 110 5.72 -5.14 8.31
N LEU A 111 5.91 -3.85 8.62
CA LEU A 111 4.82 -2.99 9.07
C LEU A 111 3.86 -2.64 7.92
N ALA A 112 2.54 -2.62 8.22
CA ALA A 112 1.51 -2.21 7.26
C ALA A 112 1.76 -0.78 6.72
N VAL A 113 2.32 0.09 7.56
CA VAL A 113 2.72 1.45 7.26
C VAL A 113 3.78 1.50 6.15
N LYS A 114 4.80 0.61 6.18
CA LYS A 114 5.84 0.53 5.13
C LYS A 114 5.25 0.24 3.74
N ARG A 115 4.19 -0.58 3.67
CA ARG A 115 3.46 -0.85 2.41
C ARG A 115 2.69 0.36 1.87
N LEU A 116 2.21 1.21 2.76
CA LEU A 116 1.55 2.46 2.38
C LEU A 116 2.56 3.46 1.82
N TRP A 117 3.67 3.67 2.53
CA TRP A 117 4.72 4.61 2.14
C TRP A 117 5.41 4.26 0.83
N ARG A 118 5.53 2.95 0.51
CA ARG A 118 6.07 2.49 -0.77
C ARG A 118 5.31 3.03 -2.01
N ARG A 119 4.08 3.49 -1.84
CA ARG A 119 3.32 4.09 -2.95
C ARG A 119 3.71 5.53 -3.23
N PHE A 120 4.43 6.15 -2.32
CA PHE A 120 4.87 7.55 -2.40
C PHE A 120 6.38 7.67 -2.61
N ASP A 121 7.12 6.58 -2.43
CA ASP A 121 8.53 6.44 -2.76
C ASP A 121 8.69 5.94 -4.19
#